data_e0c008d4c08482566f91c388b11d027c
#
_entry.id   e0c008d4c08482566f91c388b11d027c
#
_cell.length_a   1.000
_cell.length_b   1.000
_cell.length_c   1.000
_cell.angle_alpha   90.00
_cell.angle_beta   90.00
_cell.angle_gamma   90.00
#
_symmetry.space_group_name_H-M   'P 1'
#
loop_
_entity.id
_entity.type
_entity.pdbx_description
1 polymer ?
#
loop_
_entity_poly.entity_id
_entity_poly.type
_entity_poly.pdbx_seq_one_letter_code
_entity_poly.pdbx_strand_id
1 'polypeptide(L)'
;IGQAFPYTPIANPRYMVPDWSFGIRDDSMQKWVDEARAKGAQVVVVLSHNGMDVDLKMASRVTGIDAIFGGHTHDGVAQPTKVKNAKGITLVTNAGSNGKFLGVMDFEVKGKRVESFKYRLLPVFSNLLPADPAMDALIKKVRAPYEAKLNGTLAVTDDFLYRRGNFNGT
;
A
#
# COMPACT_ATOMS: atom_id res chain seq x y z
N ILE A 1 -7.95 7.25 6.88
CA ILE A 1 -8.04 8.18 5.73
C ILE A 1 -7.41 7.48 4.53
N GLY A 2 -8.03 7.58 3.33
CA GLY A 2 -7.48 7.04 2.09
C GLY A 2 -6.80 8.13 1.25
N GLN A 3 -5.70 7.77 0.58
CA GLN A 3 -5.02 8.61 -0.40
C GLN A 3 -4.83 7.81 -1.69
N ALA A 4 -5.56 8.18 -2.72
CA ALA A 4 -5.50 7.55 -4.03
C ALA A 4 -4.22 7.91 -4.79
N PHE A 5 -3.88 7.09 -5.79
CA PHE A 5 -2.73 7.32 -6.67
C PHE A 5 -2.84 8.65 -7.43
N PRO A 6 -1.92 9.60 -7.20
CA PRO A 6 -2.05 10.96 -7.76
C PRO A 6 -1.80 11.03 -9.26
N TYR A 7 -1.10 10.04 -9.82
CA TYR A 7 -0.72 9.98 -11.24
C TYR A 7 -1.72 9.20 -12.10
N THR A 8 -2.90 8.89 -11.58
CA THR A 8 -3.95 8.18 -12.34
C THR A 8 -4.24 8.82 -13.72
N PRO A 9 -4.30 10.18 -13.88
CA PRO A 9 -4.54 10.79 -15.17
C PRO A 9 -3.36 10.69 -16.16
N ILE A 10 -2.17 10.34 -15.68
CA ILE A 10 -0.98 10.11 -16.51
C ILE A 10 -0.94 8.65 -16.96
N ALA A 11 -1.30 7.75 -16.05
CA ALA A 11 -1.29 6.30 -16.30
C ALA A 11 -2.50 5.82 -17.11
N ASN A 12 -3.58 6.61 -17.18
CA ASN A 12 -4.83 6.22 -17.82
C ASN A 12 -5.34 7.34 -18.75
N PRO A 13 -6.01 6.98 -19.87
CA PRO A 13 -6.64 7.95 -20.74
C PRO A 13 -7.66 8.83 -20.00
N ARG A 14 -7.63 10.14 -20.27
CA ARG A 14 -8.49 11.12 -19.58
C ARG A 14 -9.98 10.78 -19.64
N TYR A 15 -10.45 10.18 -20.74
CA TYR A 15 -11.86 9.83 -20.91
C TYR A 15 -12.35 8.78 -19.91
N MET A 16 -11.45 8.02 -19.25
CA MET A 16 -11.82 7.04 -18.22
C MET A 16 -12.13 7.70 -16.88
N VAL A 17 -11.64 8.91 -16.65
CA VAL A 17 -11.78 9.67 -15.40
C VAL A 17 -12.08 11.15 -15.66
N PRO A 18 -13.11 11.47 -16.49
CA PRO A 18 -13.31 12.81 -17.03
C PRO A 18 -13.57 13.86 -15.96
N ASP A 19 -14.35 13.48 -14.91
CA ASP A 19 -14.83 14.38 -13.88
C ASP A 19 -14.01 14.30 -12.58
N TRP A 20 -12.95 13.52 -12.56
CA TRP A 20 -12.15 13.34 -11.35
C TRP A 20 -10.89 14.20 -11.38
N SER A 21 -10.56 14.76 -10.22
CA SER A 21 -9.29 15.46 -10.00
C SER A 21 -8.39 14.65 -9.08
N PHE A 22 -7.11 14.59 -9.44
CA PHE A 22 -6.08 13.87 -8.70
C PHE A 22 -4.95 14.80 -8.33
N GLY A 23 -4.17 14.44 -7.33
CA GLY A 23 -2.96 15.17 -6.96
C GLY A 23 -2.47 14.82 -5.57
N ILE A 24 -1.24 15.21 -5.31
CA ILE A 24 -0.64 15.17 -3.97
C ILE A 24 -1.11 16.45 -3.28
N ARG A 25 -2.06 16.32 -2.34
CA ARG A 25 -2.72 17.46 -1.68
C ARG A 25 -2.51 17.37 -0.18
N ASP A 26 -1.38 17.86 0.28
CA ASP A 26 -1.04 17.90 1.70
C ASP A 26 -1.95 18.83 2.52
N ASP A 27 -2.43 19.91 1.93
CA ASP A 27 -3.43 20.82 2.52
C ASP A 27 -4.78 20.12 2.76
N SER A 28 -5.26 19.39 1.76
CA SER A 28 -6.49 18.60 1.88
C SER A 28 -6.32 17.47 2.90
N MET A 29 -5.18 16.78 2.89
CA MET A 29 -4.88 15.74 3.88
C MET A 29 -4.87 16.32 5.30
N GLN A 30 -4.24 17.48 5.51
CA GLN A 30 -4.25 18.15 6.82
C GLN A 30 -5.66 18.43 7.30
N LYS A 31 -6.54 18.94 6.43
CA LYS A 31 -7.94 19.18 6.76
C LYS A 31 -8.65 17.92 7.27
N TRP A 32 -8.48 16.79 6.56
CA TRP A 32 -9.12 15.54 6.97
C TRP A 32 -8.54 14.95 8.25
N VAL A 33 -7.25 15.11 8.48
CA VAL A 33 -6.60 14.72 9.74
C VAL A 33 -7.16 15.56 10.90
N ASP A 34 -7.23 16.87 10.73
CA ASP A 34 -7.74 17.78 11.76
C ASP A 34 -9.21 17.49 12.07
N GLU A 35 -10.03 17.21 11.06
CA GLU A 35 -11.43 16.81 11.24
C GLU A 35 -11.56 15.47 11.99
N ALA A 36 -10.75 14.46 11.63
CA ALA A 36 -10.75 13.19 12.34
C ALA A 36 -10.35 13.34 13.81
N ARG A 37 -9.34 14.16 14.09
CA ARG A 37 -8.91 14.46 15.47
C ARG A 37 -9.98 15.23 16.23
N ALA A 38 -10.63 16.21 15.63
CA ALA A 38 -11.73 16.96 16.24
C ALA A 38 -12.92 16.08 16.58
N LYS A 39 -13.19 15.04 15.77
CA LYS A 39 -14.21 14.01 16.05
C LYS A 39 -13.79 12.97 17.09
N GLY A 40 -12.60 13.11 17.68
CA GLY A 40 -12.13 12.25 18.78
C GLY A 40 -11.26 11.06 18.36
N ALA A 41 -10.80 11.00 17.11
CA ALA A 41 -9.88 9.94 16.69
C ALA A 41 -8.58 9.98 17.51
N GLN A 42 -8.28 8.88 18.21
CA GLN A 42 -7.08 8.73 19.03
C GLN A 42 -5.89 8.25 18.20
N VAL A 43 -6.15 7.51 17.13
CA VAL A 43 -5.16 7.09 16.14
C VAL A 43 -5.65 7.50 14.76
N VAL A 44 -4.80 8.14 13.98
CA VAL A 44 -5.07 8.50 12.58
C VAL A 44 -4.08 7.79 11.69
N VAL A 45 -4.60 6.93 10.83
CA VAL A 45 -3.84 6.15 9.85
C VAL A 45 -4.22 6.58 8.44
N VAL A 46 -3.23 6.72 7.58
CA VAL A 46 -3.42 6.93 6.15
C VAL A 46 -3.10 5.63 5.39
N LEU A 47 -4.04 5.17 4.57
CA LEU A 47 -3.81 4.14 3.58
C LEU A 47 -3.47 4.83 2.27
N SER A 48 -2.24 4.73 1.82
CA SER A 48 -1.72 5.52 0.72
C SER A 48 -1.31 4.67 -0.49
N HIS A 49 -1.60 5.18 -1.68
CA HIS A 49 -1.05 4.65 -2.93
C HIS A 49 -0.15 5.67 -3.65
N ASN A 50 0.44 6.59 -2.92
CA ASN A 50 1.33 7.63 -3.48
C ASN A 50 2.69 7.08 -3.95
N GLY A 51 3.21 6.07 -3.27
CA GLY A 51 4.60 5.66 -3.32
C GLY A 51 5.41 6.16 -2.11
N MET A 52 6.48 5.44 -1.79
CA MET A 52 7.24 5.64 -0.54
C MET A 52 7.86 7.04 -0.42
N ASP A 53 8.42 7.58 -1.48
CA ASP A 53 9.04 8.89 -1.53
C ASP A 53 8.04 10.03 -1.28
N VAL A 54 6.87 9.96 -1.89
CA VAL A 54 5.78 10.92 -1.70
C VAL A 54 5.20 10.80 -0.29
N ASP A 55 5.04 9.59 0.24
CA ASP A 55 4.55 9.35 1.59
C ASP A 55 5.50 9.90 2.65
N LEU A 56 6.81 9.74 2.48
CA LEU A 56 7.82 10.37 3.34
C LEU A 56 7.71 11.90 3.31
N LYS A 57 7.51 12.49 2.13
CA LYS A 57 7.33 13.93 1.99
C LYS A 57 6.03 14.41 2.64
N MET A 58 4.92 13.71 2.42
CA MET A 58 3.63 14.02 3.05
C MET A 58 3.72 13.94 4.57
N ALA A 59 4.35 12.89 5.11
CA ALA A 59 4.58 12.72 6.55
C ALA A 59 5.37 13.88 7.18
N SER A 60 6.29 14.50 6.43
CA SER A 60 7.07 15.65 6.90
C SER A 60 6.28 16.96 6.92
N ARG A 61 5.19 17.06 6.18
CA ARG A 61 4.39 18.27 5.99
C ARG A 61 3.08 18.25 6.74
N VAL A 62 2.39 17.11 6.74
CA VAL A 62 1.09 16.92 7.42
C VAL A 62 1.32 16.48 8.85
N THR A 63 0.66 17.16 9.78
CA THR A 63 0.79 16.89 11.22
C THR A 63 -0.42 16.11 11.72
N GLY A 64 -0.23 15.30 12.78
CA GLY A 64 -1.33 14.57 13.41
C GLY A 64 -1.65 13.21 12.78
N ILE A 65 -0.88 12.76 11.80
CA ILE A 65 -0.91 11.37 11.30
C ILE A 65 0.01 10.54 12.20
N ASP A 66 -0.47 9.39 12.71
CA ASP A 66 0.34 8.46 13.48
C ASP A 66 1.12 7.52 12.56
N ALA A 67 0.47 6.97 11.53
CA ALA A 67 1.13 6.11 10.56
C ALA A 67 0.57 6.27 9.14
N ILE A 68 1.43 6.07 8.14
CA ILE A 68 1.09 5.90 6.73
C ILE A 68 1.46 4.47 6.33
N PHE A 69 0.45 3.70 5.91
CA PHE A 69 0.64 2.42 5.25
C PHE A 69 0.63 2.65 3.74
N GLY A 70 1.83 2.69 3.17
CA GLY A 70 2.08 3.01 1.77
C GLY A 70 1.90 1.82 0.83
N GLY A 71 1.87 2.13 -0.45
CA GLY A 71 1.82 1.18 -1.56
C GLY A 71 2.51 1.75 -2.79
N HIS A 72 2.17 1.26 -3.97
CA HIS A 72 2.64 1.68 -5.29
C HIS A 72 4.09 1.30 -5.62
N THR A 73 5.07 1.73 -4.85
CA THR A 73 6.50 1.47 -5.12
C THR A 73 6.97 0.07 -4.72
N HIS A 74 6.09 -0.71 -4.08
CA HIS A 74 6.33 -2.11 -3.70
C HIS A 74 7.51 -2.31 -2.74
N ASP A 75 7.88 -1.30 -1.96
CA ASP A 75 8.97 -1.40 -0.99
C ASP A 75 8.63 -2.38 0.15
N GLY A 76 9.57 -3.23 0.51
CA GLY A 76 9.49 -4.09 1.69
C GLY A 76 10.21 -3.42 2.87
N VAL A 77 9.48 -2.64 3.65
CA VAL A 77 10.07 -1.84 4.74
C VAL A 77 10.08 -2.64 6.04
N ALA A 78 11.23 -3.17 6.41
CA ALA A 78 11.40 -4.02 7.59
C ALA A 78 11.15 -3.29 8.92
N GLN A 79 11.40 -1.98 8.97
CA GLN A 79 11.14 -1.10 10.12
C GLN A 79 10.54 0.21 9.63
N PRO A 80 9.46 0.73 10.26
CA PRO A 80 8.86 1.98 9.85
C PRO A 80 9.85 3.13 9.89
N THR A 81 9.86 3.96 8.85
CA THR A 81 10.63 5.21 8.83
C THR A 81 9.94 6.22 9.73
N LYS A 82 10.66 6.76 10.71
CA LYS A 82 10.18 7.81 11.61
C LYS A 82 10.42 9.18 10.99
N VAL A 83 9.38 9.80 10.50
CA VAL A 83 9.44 11.12 9.85
C VAL A 83 9.04 12.21 10.85
N LYS A 84 9.93 13.14 11.12
CA LYS A 84 9.66 14.31 11.96
C LYS A 84 8.86 15.36 11.18
N ASN A 85 7.90 15.97 11.82
CA ASN A 85 7.14 17.12 11.34
C ASN A 85 6.98 18.18 12.44
N ALA A 86 6.25 19.26 12.18
CA ALA A 86 6.14 20.39 13.11
C ALA A 86 5.49 20.06 14.47
N LYS A 87 4.74 18.94 14.57
CA LYS A 87 3.99 18.59 15.80
C LYS A 87 4.35 17.18 16.33
N GLY A 88 5.28 16.47 15.73
CA GLY A 88 5.65 15.14 16.22
C GLY A 88 6.33 14.26 15.18
N ILE A 89 5.99 12.99 15.21
CA ILE A 89 6.54 11.94 14.34
C ILE A 89 5.39 11.20 13.66
N THR A 90 5.50 10.98 12.38
CA THR A 90 4.65 10.05 11.61
C THR A 90 5.48 8.83 11.21
N LEU A 91 4.92 7.65 11.39
CA LEU A 91 5.53 6.39 10.95
C LEU A 91 5.15 6.12 9.49
N VAL A 92 6.11 5.80 8.64
CA VAL A 92 5.84 5.44 7.24
C VAL A 92 6.36 4.04 6.97
N THR A 93 5.51 3.19 6.41
CA THR A 93 5.86 1.81 6.07
C THR A 93 5.19 1.35 4.78
N ASN A 94 5.75 0.32 4.17
CA ASN A 94 5.21 -0.34 2.99
C ASN A 94 5.51 -1.85 3.10
N ALA A 95 4.53 -2.68 2.81
CA ALA A 95 4.61 -4.13 3.00
C ALA A 95 4.88 -4.90 1.69
N GLY A 96 5.62 -4.29 0.76
CA GLY A 96 5.96 -4.92 -0.51
C GLY A 96 4.79 -5.02 -1.47
N SER A 97 4.68 -6.13 -2.17
CA SER A 97 3.65 -6.34 -3.18
C SER A 97 3.22 -7.82 -3.26
N ASN A 98 2.08 -8.06 -3.91
CA ASN A 98 1.59 -9.39 -4.30
C ASN A 98 1.45 -10.37 -3.12
N GLY A 99 1.16 -9.87 -1.91
CA GLY A 99 1.03 -10.71 -0.72
C GLY A 99 2.33 -11.36 -0.23
N LYS A 100 3.50 -10.85 -0.65
CA LYS A 100 4.80 -11.41 -0.20
C LYS A 100 5.08 -11.16 1.27
N PHE A 101 4.51 -10.09 1.81
CA PHE A 101 4.66 -9.72 3.22
C PHE A 101 3.32 -9.31 3.83
N LEU A 102 3.19 -9.53 5.12
CA LEU A 102 2.14 -8.98 5.96
C LEU A 102 2.77 -8.00 6.96
N GLY A 103 2.47 -6.71 6.83
CA GLY A 103 2.85 -5.70 7.82
C GLY A 103 1.84 -5.69 8.96
N VAL A 104 2.32 -5.87 10.19
CA VAL A 104 1.49 -5.83 11.41
C VAL A 104 2.01 -4.71 12.30
N MET A 105 1.12 -3.78 12.67
CA MET A 105 1.45 -2.67 13.55
C MET A 105 0.45 -2.61 14.72
N ASP A 106 0.97 -2.76 15.92
CA ASP A 106 0.20 -2.63 17.16
C ASP A 106 0.50 -1.25 17.78
N PHE A 107 -0.52 -0.50 18.14
CA PHE A 107 -0.38 0.79 18.83
C PHE A 107 -0.79 0.69 20.29
N GLU A 108 0.02 1.21 21.19
CA GLU A 108 -0.36 1.51 22.56
C GLU A 108 -0.87 2.95 22.65
N VAL A 109 -2.11 3.12 23.08
CA VAL A 109 -2.77 4.43 23.14
C VAL A 109 -2.97 4.85 24.59
N LYS A 110 -2.42 6.00 24.98
CA LYS A 110 -2.64 6.64 26.28
C LYS A 110 -2.90 8.15 26.09
N GLY A 111 -3.79 8.70 26.89
CA GLY A 111 -4.08 10.15 26.88
C GLY A 111 -4.49 10.64 25.47
N LYS A 112 -5.24 9.83 24.72
CA LYS A 112 -5.75 10.13 23.36
C LYS A 112 -4.64 10.26 22.30
N ARG A 113 -3.49 9.66 22.51
CA ARG A 113 -2.36 9.65 21.56
C ARG A 113 -1.65 8.30 21.57
N VAL A 114 -0.95 8.01 20.49
CA VAL A 114 -0.04 6.86 20.41
C VAL A 114 1.17 7.13 21.30
N GLU A 115 1.38 6.29 22.31
CA GLU A 115 2.54 6.35 23.22
C GLU A 115 3.68 5.47 22.69
N SER A 116 3.35 4.29 22.24
CA SER A 116 4.32 3.33 21.70
C SER A 116 3.71 2.52 20.55
N PHE A 117 4.55 1.84 19.80
CA PHE A 117 4.12 0.93 18.76
C PHE A 117 5.05 -0.29 18.67
N LYS A 118 4.51 -1.38 18.14
CA LYS A 118 5.29 -2.55 17.71
C LYS A 118 5.00 -2.79 16.23
N TYR A 119 6.03 -3.09 15.45
CA TYR A 119 5.89 -3.39 14.03
C TYR A 119 6.61 -4.68 13.68
N ARG A 120 5.99 -5.45 12.79
CA ARG A 120 6.54 -6.69 12.23
C ARG A 120 6.21 -6.73 10.75
N LEU A 121 7.21 -7.00 9.93
CA LEU A 121 7.03 -7.34 8.52
C LEU A 121 7.22 -8.85 8.39
N LEU A 122 6.13 -9.58 8.24
CA LEU A 122 6.12 -11.04 8.21
C LEU A 122 6.17 -11.52 6.76
N PRO A 123 7.20 -12.28 6.35
CA PRO A 123 7.23 -12.87 5.02
C PRO A 123 6.17 -13.98 4.92
N VAL A 124 5.49 -14.03 3.78
CA VAL A 124 4.48 -15.05 3.47
C VAL A 124 5.09 -16.06 2.51
N PHE A 125 5.36 -17.27 3.01
CA PHE A 125 5.88 -18.38 2.22
C PHE A 125 4.76 -19.36 1.91
N SER A 126 4.49 -19.59 0.62
CA SER A 126 3.41 -20.47 0.17
C SER A 126 3.58 -21.95 0.56
N ASN A 127 4.80 -22.36 0.89
CA ASN A 127 5.13 -23.72 1.32
C ASN A 127 5.26 -23.90 2.83
N LEU A 128 5.11 -22.82 3.62
CA LEU A 128 5.26 -22.85 5.07
C LEU A 128 3.93 -22.95 5.81
N LEU A 129 2.89 -22.35 5.25
CA LEU A 129 1.55 -22.34 5.84
C LEU A 129 0.56 -23.04 4.91
N PRO A 130 -0.37 -23.84 5.46
CA PRO A 130 -1.45 -24.41 4.65
C PRO A 130 -2.35 -23.26 4.14
N ALA A 131 -2.85 -23.44 2.91
CA ALA A 131 -3.84 -22.51 2.36
C ALA A 131 -5.13 -22.54 3.19
N ASP A 132 -5.78 -21.38 3.35
CA ASP A 132 -7.11 -21.30 3.93
C ASP A 132 -8.12 -22.05 3.03
N PRO A 133 -8.83 -23.07 3.55
CA PRO A 133 -9.70 -23.90 2.71
C PRO A 133 -10.88 -23.12 2.07
N ALA A 134 -11.41 -22.11 2.76
CA ALA A 134 -12.52 -21.32 2.25
C ALA A 134 -12.05 -20.40 1.12
N MET A 135 -10.89 -19.80 1.26
CA MET A 135 -10.26 -18.98 0.23
C MET A 135 -9.86 -19.81 -0.99
N ASP A 136 -9.27 -21.00 -0.79
CA ASP A 136 -8.92 -21.92 -1.87
C ASP A 136 -10.16 -22.34 -2.68
N ALA A 137 -11.25 -22.68 -2.00
CA ALA A 137 -12.53 -22.99 -2.64
C ALA A 137 -13.10 -21.80 -3.43
N LEU A 138 -13.00 -20.58 -2.88
CA LEU A 138 -13.43 -19.36 -3.58
C LEU A 138 -12.60 -19.12 -4.84
N ILE A 139 -11.28 -19.23 -4.74
CA ILE A 139 -10.37 -19.07 -5.88
C ILE A 139 -10.69 -20.08 -6.98
N LYS A 140 -10.88 -21.35 -6.63
CA LYS A 140 -11.27 -22.41 -7.59
C LYS A 140 -12.60 -22.08 -8.28
N LYS A 141 -13.60 -21.65 -7.52
CA LYS A 141 -14.90 -21.24 -8.06
C LYS A 141 -14.79 -20.09 -9.04
N VAL A 142 -14.05 -19.04 -8.70
CA VAL A 142 -13.87 -17.84 -9.55
C VAL A 142 -13.08 -18.18 -10.82
N ARG A 143 -12.06 -19.03 -10.71
CA ARG A 143 -11.19 -19.42 -11.82
C ARG A 143 -11.82 -20.45 -12.77
N ALA A 144 -12.75 -21.29 -12.29
CA ALA A 144 -13.30 -22.43 -13.03
C ALA A 144 -13.75 -22.09 -14.48
N PRO A 145 -14.44 -20.98 -14.78
CA PRO A 145 -14.84 -20.64 -16.15
C PRO A 145 -13.68 -20.33 -17.08
N TYR A 146 -12.51 -20.03 -16.55
CA TYR A 146 -11.32 -19.57 -17.28
C TYR A 146 -10.18 -20.59 -17.28
N GLU A 147 -10.28 -21.67 -16.49
CA GLU A 147 -9.16 -22.59 -16.22
C GLU A 147 -8.59 -23.22 -17.51
N ALA A 148 -9.42 -23.64 -18.42
CA ALA A 148 -8.98 -24.21 -19.70
C ALA A 148 -8.14 -23.22 -20.52
N LYS A 149 -8.55 -21.95 -20.53
CA LYS A 149 -7.83 -20.87 -21.24
C LYS A 149 -6.53 -20.48 -20.52
N LEU A 150 -6.55 -20.43 -19.19
CA LEU A 150 -5.40 -20.03 -18.36
C LEU A 150 -4.28 -21.07 -18.39
N ASN A 151 -4.65 -22.36 -18.47
CA ASN A 151 -3.69 -23.48 -18.48
C ASN A 151 -3.28 -23.93 -19.91
N GLY A 152 -3.85 -23.32 -20.94
CA GLY A 152 -3.50 -23.63 -22.33
C GLY A 152 -2.05 -23.21 -22.64
N THR A 153 -1.26 -24.13 -23.17
CA THR A 153 0.10 -23.82 -23.65
C THR A 153 0.00 -23.02 -24.95
N LEU A 154 0.50 -21.79 -24.96
CA LEU A 154 0.51 -20.93 -26.13
C LEU A 154 1.75 -21.20 -27.00
N ALA A 155 2.90 -21.37 -26.39
CA ALA A 155 4.17 -21.66 -27.04
C ALA A 155 5.14 -22.28 -26.02
N VAL A 156 6.18 -22.91 -26.55
CA VAL A 156 7.33 -23.40 -25.79
C VAL A 156 8.56 -22.65 -26.27
N THR A 157 9.42 -22.18 -25.37
CA THR A 157 10.67 -21.51 -25.69
C THR A 157 11.84 -22.35 -25.21
N ASP A 158 12.97 -22.28 -25.95
CA ASP A 158 14.19 -23.03 -25.61
C ASP A 158 14.92 -22.39 -24.42
N ASP A 159 14.65 -21.12 -24.11
CA ASP A 159 15.29 -20.39 -23.03
C ASP A 159 14.30 -19.46 -22.30
N PHE A 160 14.72 -18.85 -21.20
CA PHE A 160 13.92 -17.91 -20.44
C PHE A 160 13.69 -16.61 -21.21
N LEU A 161 12.44 -16.14 -21.20
CA LEU A 161 12.08 -14.83 -21.69
C LEU A 161 12.12 -13.84 -20.51
N TYR A 162 13.24 -13.13 -20.37
CA TYR A 162 13.40 -12.15 -19.29
C TYR A 162 12.62 -10.89 -19.58
N ARG A 163 11.87 -10.41 -18.61
CA ARG A 163 11.11 -9.16 -18.71
C ARG A 163 12.01 -7.92 -18.65
N ARG A 164 13.17 -8.02 -17.96
CA ARG A 164 14.15 -6.93 -17.83
C ARG A 164 15.49 -7.34 -18.36
N GLY A 165 16.26 -6.37 -18.83
CA GLY A 165 17.61 -6.62 -19.36
C GLY A 165 17.65 -7.15 -20.81
N ASN A 166 16.51 -7.21 -21.50
CA ASN A 166 16.44 -7.48 -22.93
C ASN A 166 16.35 -6.19 -23.73
N PHE A 167 16.40 -6.29 -25.04
CA PHE A 167 16.38 -5.16 -25.99
C PHE A 167 15.11 -4.28 -25.82
N ASN A 168 13.99 -4.85 -25.43
CA ASN A 168 12.71 -4.14 -25.27
C ASN A 168 12.52 -3.49 -23.90
N GLY A 169 13.47 -3.62 -22.97
CA GLY A 169 13.65 -2.80 -21.78
C GLY A 169 12.50 -2.66 -20.80
N THR A 170 11.45 -3.47 -20.93
CA THR A 170 10.23 -3.33 -20.12
C THR A 170 10.13 -4.36 -19.01
#